data_a2277d29b35a3d325fbfc1eda62447de
#
_entry.id   a2277d29b35a3d325fbfc1eda62447de
#
_cell.length_a   1.000
_cell.length_b   1.000
_cell.length_c   1.000
_cell.angle_alpha   90.00
_cell.angle_beta   90.00
_cell.angle_gamma   90.00
#
_symmetry.space_group_name_H-M   'P 1'
#
loop_
_entity.id
_entity.type
_entity.pdbx_description
1 polymer ?
#
loop_
_entity_poly.entity_id
_entity_poly.type
_entity_poly.pdbx_seq_one_letter_code
_entity_poly.pdbx_strand_id
1 'polypeptide(L)'
;MKKIIISVCVLFMYCVFFTSCASVYTPADQIIPEHIKNIYVQPVINATNQFGIEGSFTNYITDEFMIDGRLSVVNSSKEADAVIIVTIKRYILEPLTYDVNGVVEQYKLWVIVSASLVDKDNNVSLWTEPNLEGIQIYRDTTRRQSGDSFGDGMTEEEARQIIWTKVSRNIVRRVVKGFGSVTSISSKKVPA
;
A
#
# COMPACT_ATOMS: atom_id res chain seq x y z
N MET A 1 12.09 -43.01 51.85
CA MET A 1 12.85 -41.79 51.46
C MET A 1 13.21 -41.75 49.98
N LYS A 2 13.86 -42.77 49.41
CA LYS A 2 14.25 -42.78 47.97
C LYS A 2 13.10 -42.58 46.97
N LYS A 3 11.92 -43.19 47.20
CA LYS A 3 10.74 -43.02 46.33
C LYS A 3 10.16 -41.62 46.35
N ILE A 4 10.22 -40.90 47.48
CA ILE A 4 9.76 -39.52 47.63
C ILE A 4 10.70 -38.57 46.86
N ILE A 5 12.00 -38.78 46.96
CA ILE A 5 13.03 -37.99 46.22
C ILE A 5 12.86 -38.14 44.71
N ILE A 6 12.63 -39.36 44.23
CA ILE A 6 12.39 -39.60 42.79
C ILE A 6 11.12 -38.92 42.33
N SER A 7 10.03 -38.95 43.10
CA SER A 7 8.77 -38.27 42.76
C SER A 7 8.90 -36.75 42.71
N VAL A 8 9.68 -36.15 43.63
CA VAL A 8 9.96 -34.71 43.64
C VAL A 8 10.83 -34.30 42.45
N CYS A 9 11.86 -35.11 42.09
CA CYS A 9 12.66 -34.82 40.89
C CYS A 9 11.88 -34.90 39.57
N VAL A 10 10.96 -35.86 39.44
CA VAL A 10 10.07 -35.98 38.28
C VAL A 10 9.14 -34.82 38.18
N LEU A 11 8.56 -34.36 39.29
CA LEU A 11 7.70 -33.22 39.33
C LEU A 11 8.44 -31.93 38.97
N PHE A 12 9.67 -31.75 39.44
CA PHE A 12 10.52 -30.61 39.13
C PHE A 12 10.92 -30.58 37.66
N MET A 13 11.24 -31.73 37.09
CA MET A 13 11.55 -31.86 35.67
C MET A 13 10.33 -31.56 34.79
N TYR A 14 9.12 -31.93 35.24
CA TYR A 14 7.88 -31.60 34.56
C TYR A 14 7.61 -30.06 34.53
N CYS A 15 7.87 -29.37 35.64
CA CYS A 15 7.74 -27.91 35.74
C CYS A 15 8.70 -27.15 34.83
N VAL A 16 9.93 -27.66 34.62
CA VAL A 16 10.94 -27.03 33.76
C VAL A 16 10.56 -27.11 32.27
N PHE A 17 9.83 -28.17 31.87
CA PHE A 17 9.38 -28.32 30.48
C PHE A 17 8.24 -27.35 30.10
N PHE A 18 7.50 -26.76 31.04
CA PHE A 18 6.40 -25.81 30.77
C PHE A 18 6.83 -24.35 30.77
N THR A 19 8.09 -24.03 31.05
CA THR A 19 8.57 -22.63 30.98
C THR A 19 9.08 -22.25 29.59
N SER A 20 8.75 -23.04 28.53
CA SER A 20 9.19 -22.78 27.18
C SER A 20 8.18 -21.91 26.44
N CYS A 21 8.69 -20.81 25.89
CA CYS A 21 8.09 -19.92 24.92
C CYS A 21 7.04 -18.91 25.39
N ALA A 22 7.44 -17.99 26.23
CA ALA A 22 7.00 -16.61 26.02
C ALA A 22 7.82 -16.05 24.87
N SER A 23 7.38 -16.26 23.63
CA SER A 23 7.88 -15.46 22.51
C SER A 23 7.50 -14.02 22.84
N VAL A 24 8.49 -13.21 23.18
CA VAL A 24 8.33 -11.76 23.30
C VAL A 24 7.90 -11.30 21.91
N TYR A 25 6.59 -11.12 21.72
CA TYR A 25 6.07 -10.41 20.57
C TYR A 25 6.53 -8.97 20.74
N THR A 26 7.68 -8.64 20.19
CA THR A 26 8.04 -7.26 19.96
C THR A 26 7.09 -6.77 18.88
N PRO A 27 6.16 -5.84 19.17
CA PRO A 27 5.40 -5.21 18.11
C PRO A 27 6.43 -4.65 17.14
N ALA A 28 6.29 -4.98 15.86
CA ALA A 28 7.14 -4.43 14.81
C ALA A 28 7.18 -2.91 15.04
N ASP A 29 8.40 -2.36 15.18
CA ASP A 29 8.62 -0.95 15.47
C ASP A 29 7.72 -0.13 14.59
N GLN A 30 6.88 0.71 15.20
CA GLN A 30 6.04 1.62 14.45
C GLN A 30 6.99 2.54 13.71
N ILE A 31 6.98 2.44 12.37
CA ILE A 31 7.81 3.31 11.51
C ILE A 31 7.42 4.77 11.68
N ILE A 32 6.16 5.01 12.11
CA ILE A 32 5.63 6.36 12.31
C ILE A 32 5.99 6.81 13.73
N PRO A 33 6.77 7.91 13.88
CA PRO A 33 7.02 8.51 15.17
C PRO A 33 5.72 8.89 15.90
N GLU A 34 5.72 8.81 17.23
CA GLU A 34 4.53 9.05 18.08
C GLU A 34 3.94 10.46 17.95
N HIS A 35 4.73 11.43 17.52
CA HIS A 35 4.28 12.81 17.31
C HIS A 35 3.43 12.97 16.07
N ILE A 36 3.50 12.06 15.10
CA ILE A 36 2.73 12.11 13.85
C ILE A 36 1.36 11.51 14.08
N LYS A 37 0.34 12.36 14.12
CA LYS A 37 -1.07 12.00 14.27
C LYS A 37 -1.91 12.47 13.10
N ASN A 38 -1.54 13.62 12.53
CA ASN A 38 -2.26 14.26 11.45
C ASN A 38 -1.45 14.19 10.17
N ILE A 39 -2.07 13.73 9.09
CA ILE A 39 -1.44 13.69 7.78
C ILE A 39 -2.20 14.51 6.77
N TYR A 40 -1.47 15.12 5.87
CA TYR A 40 -2.02 15.76 4.67
C TYR A 40 -1.68 14.92 3.44
N VAL A 41 -2.71 14.52 2.69
CA VAL A 41 -2.53 13.87 1.39
C VAL A 41 -2.40 14.97 0.35
N GLN A 42 -1.18 15.17 -0.15
CA GLN A 42 -0.95 16.13 -1.23
C GLN A 42 -1.64 15.64 -2.50
N PRO A 43 -2.27 16.53 -3.29
CA PRO A 43 -2.78 16.16 -4.60
C PRO A 43 -1.75 15.41 -5.42
N VAL A 44 -2.15 14.25 -5.96
CA VAL A 44 -1.27 13.36 -6.70
C VAL A 44 -0.66 14.08 -7.90
N ILE A 45 0.66 13.95 -8.03
CA ILE A 45 1.40 14.51 -9.17
C ILE A 45 1.30 13.51 -10.32
N ASN A 46 0.85 13.97 -11.46
CA ASN A 46 0.76 13.17 -12.67
C ASN A 46 1.92 13.49 -13.63
N ALA A 47 2.86 12.58 -13.73
CA ALA A 47 4.01 12.68 -14.64
C ALA A 47 3.78 11.89 -15.95
N THR A 48 2.53 11.56 -16.28
CA THR A 48 2.16 10.80 -17.47
C THR A 48 1.39 11.66 -18.48
N ASN A 49 1.16 11.11 -19.66
CA ASN A 49 0.35 11.77 -20.68
C ASN A 49 -1.16 11.47 -20.54
N GLN A 50 -1.57 10.72 -19.50
CA GLN A 50 -2.98 10.42 -19.24
C GLN A 50 -3.55 11.50 -18.32
N PHE A 51 -4.38 12.39 -18.86
CA PHE A 51 -4.93 13.52 -18.11
C PHE A 51 -6.14 13.16 -17.25
N GLY A 52 -6.32 13.89 -16.15
CA GLY A 52 -7.53 13.83 -15.32
C GLY A 52 -7.62 12.64 -14.37
N ILE A 53 -6.55 11.88 -14.21
CA ILE A 53 -6.52 10.68 -13.34
C ILE A 53 -6.05 10.98 -11.91
N GLU A 54 -5.37 12.11 -11.71
CA GLU A 54 -4.76 12.52 -10.46
C GLU A 54 -5.76 12.80 -9.34
N GLY A 55 -6.86 13.49 -9.67
CA GLY A 55 -7.91 13.82 -8.68
C GLY A 55 -8.60 12.58 -8.12
N SER A 56 -8.98 11.67 -9.01
CA SER A 56 -9.56 10.38 -8.62
C SER A 56 -8.61 9.62 -7.70
N PHE A 57 -7.35 9.48 -8.07
CA PHE A 57 -6.38 8.74 -7.27
C PHE A 57 -6.12 9.40 -5.91
N THR A 58 -6.08 10.74 -5.84
CA THR A 58 -5.97 11.48 -4.57
C THR A 58 -7.11 11.09 -3.63
N ASN A 59 -8.34 11.03 -4.13
CA ASN A 59 -9.50 10.64 -3.34
C ASN A 59 -9.37 9.20 -2.81
N TYR A 60 -8.98 8.24 -3.65
CA TYR A 60 -8.77 6.85 -3.22
C TYR A 60 -7.73 6.72 -2.10
N ILE A 61 -6.64 7.49 -2.16
CA ILE A 61 -5.62 7.50 -1.10
C ILE A 61 -6.20 8.10 0.19
N THR A 62 -6.89 9.22 0.08
CA THR A 62 -7.51 9.92 1.21
C THR A 62 -8.53 9.02 1.92
N ASP A 63 -9.42 8.39 1.15
CA ASP A 63 -10.44 7.48 1.66
C ASP A 63 -9.82 6.27 2.36
N GLU A 64 -8.76 5.68 1.82
CA GLU A 64 -8.10 4.54 2.42
C GLU A 64 -7.41 4.90 3.75
N PHE A 65 -6.83 6.11 3.90
CA PHE A 65 -6.32 6.60 5.18
C PHE A 65 -7.45 6.83 6.19
N MET A 66 -8.59 7.37 5.76
CA MET A 66 -9.77 7.55 6.62
C MET A 66 -10.35 6.22 7.08
N ILE A 67 -10.37 5.19 6.22
CA ILE A 67 -10.81 3.83 6.55
C ILE A 67 -9.86 3.16 7.54
N ASP A 68 -8.55 3.34 7.38
CA ASP A 68 -7.54 2.80 8.31
C ASP A 68 -7.65 3.40 9.71
N GLY A 69 -7.89 4.70 9.81
CA GLY A 69 -8.25 5.43 11.04
C GLY A 69 -7.12 5.61 12.07
N ARG A 70 -5.89 5.15 11.80
CA ARG A 70 -4.73 5.32 12.70
C ARG A 70 -4.12 6.71 12.62
N LEU A 71 -4.21 7.34 11.46
CA LEU A 71 -3.78 8.71 11.23
C LEU A 71 -4.99 9.55 10.81
N SER A 72 -5.12 10.73 11.38
CA SER A 72 -6.18 11.67 11.03
C SER A 72 -5.82 12.42 9.76
N VAL A 73 -6.68 12.38 8.75
CA VAL A 73 -6.46 13.15 7.52
C VAL A 73 -6.95 14.58 7.73
N VAL A 74 -6.08 15.55 7.45
CA VAL A 74 -6.38 16.98 7.50
C VAL A 74 -6.40 17.60 6.09
N ASN A 75 -7.16 18.68 5.94
CA ASN A 75 -7.35 19.33 4.64
C ASN A 75 -6.24 20.33 4.28
N SER A 76 -5.39 20.66 5.21
CA SER A 76 -4.32 21.63 5.03
C SER A 76 -2.97 21.09 5.48
N SER A 77 -1.96 21.29 4.63
CA SER A 77 -0.59 20.98 4.99
C SER A 77 -0.10 21.73 6.24
N LYS A 78 -0.72 22.86 6.60
CA LYS A 78 -0.35 23.62 7.79
C LYS A 78 -0.70 22.91 9.10
N GLU A 79 -1.78 22.12 9.08
CA GLU A 79 -2.31 21.39 10.23
C GLU A 79 -1.75 19.97 10.33
N ALA A 80 -0.98 19.55 9.34
CA ALA A 80 -0.42 18.21 9.29
C ALA A 80 0.95 18.12 9.96
N ASP A 81 1.19 17.01 10.63
CA ASP A 81 2.49 16.62 11.17
C ASP A 81 3.36 15.99 10.09
N ALA A 82 2.72 15.27 9.14
CA ALA A 82 3.40 14.66 7.99
C ALA A 82 2.58 14.81 6.70
N VAL A 83 3.30 14.73 5.57
CA VAL A 83 2.73 14.87 4.23
C VAL A 83 2.98 13.60 3.42
N ILE A 84 1.92 13.06 2.82
CA ILE A 84 2.00 12.00 1.81
C ILE A 84 2.13 12.66 0.44
N ILE A 85 3.21 12.31 -0.26
CA ILE A 85 3.48 12.77 -1.63
C ILE A 85 3.45 11.54 -2.53
N VAL A 86 2.59 11.57 -3.54
CA VAL A 86 2.44 10.47 -4.50
C VAL A 86 2.57 11.01 -5.92
N THR A 87 3.32 10.29 -6.75
CA THR A 87 3.50 10.65 -8.17
C THR A 87 3.20 9.44 -9.05
N ILE A 88 2.30 9.61 -10.01
CA ILE A 88 2.09 8.63 -11.09
C ILE A 88 3.21 8.79 -12.09
N LYS A 89 4.09 7.78 -12.17
CA LYS A 89 5.30 7.80 -13.02
C LYS A 89 5.03 7.25 -14.42
N ARG A 90 4.21 6.20 -14.50
CA ARG A 90 3.86 5.54 -15.76
C ARG A 90 2.41 5.09 -15.75
N TYR A 91 1.78 5.20 -16.88
CA TYR A 91 0.45 4.67 -17.18
C TYR A 91 0.55 3.98 -18.54
N ILE A 92 0.47 2.66 -18.55
CA ILE A 92 0.75 1.84 -19.73
C ILE A 92 -0.45 0.94 -19.99
N LEU A 93 -1.04 1.08 -21.18
CA LEU A 93 -2.10 0.21 -21.67
C LEU A 93 -1.53 -0.66 -22.79
N GLU A 94 -1.41 -1.96 -22.54
CA GLU A 94 -0.85 -2.93 -23.48
C GLU A 94 -1.93 -3.91 -23.95
N PRO A 95 -2.10 -4.12 -25.27
CA PRO A 95 -2.93 -5.21 -25.77
C PRO A 95 -2.24 -6.56 -25.47
N LEU A 96 -3.02 -7.54 -24.94
CA LEU A 96 -2.51 -8.86 -24.62
C LEU A 96 -2.94 -9.94 -25.59
N THR A 97 -4.22 -9.96 -25.96
CA THR A 97 -4.77 -10.99 -26.85
C THR A 97 -5.59 -10.34 -27.95
N TYR A 98 -5.65 -11.05 -29.07
CA TYR A 98 -6.42 -10.65 -30.25
C TYR A 98 -7.38 -11.76 -30.63
N ASP A 99 -8.52 -11.40 -31.15
CA ASP A 99 -9.47 -12.33 -31.78
C ASP A 99 -8.99 -12.82 -33.14
N VAL A 100 -9.78 -13.68 -33.76
CA VAL A 100 -9.48 -14.23 -35.11
C VAL A 100 -9.45 -13.18 -36.21
N ASN A 101 -10.00 -11.99 -35.97
CA ASN A 101 -10.05 -10.87 -36.90
C ASN A 101 -8.92 -9.86 -36.64
N GLY A 102 -8.03 -10.11 -35.66
CA GLY A 102 -6.95 -9.21 -35.25
C GLY A 102 -7.40 -8.04 -34.37
N VAL A 103 -8.61 -8.10 -33.80
CA VAL A 103 -9.12 -7.09 -32.87
C VAL A 103 -8.66 -7.44 -31.47
N VAL A 104 -8.21 -6.42 -30.71
CA VAL A 104 -7.76 -6.63 -29.34
C VAL A 104 -8.93 -7.10 -28.47
N GLU A 105 -8.75 -8.21 -27.80
CA GLU A 105 -9.74 -8.83 -26.90
C GLU A 105 -9.45 -8.53 -25.43
N GLN A 106 -8.19 -8.54 -25.03
CA GLN A 106 -7.76 -8.25 -23.68
C GLN A 106 -6.67 -7.18 -23.64
N TYR A 107 -6.75 -6.36 -22.62
CA TYR A 107 -5.74 -5.35 -22.27
C TYR A 107 -5.12 -5.61 -20.90
N LYS A 108 -3.87 -5.21 -20.76
CA LYS A 108 -3.20 -5.06 -19.48
C LYS A 108 -3.00 -3.57 -19.20
N LEU A 109 -3.65 -3.07 -18.16
CA LEU A 109 -3.35 -1.76 -17.61
C LEU A 109 -2.29 -1.92 -16.52
N TRP A 110 -1.17 -1.22 -16.68
CA TRP A 110 -0.05 -1.23 -15.76
C TRP A 110 0.30 0.19 -15.35
N VAL A 111 0.22 0.46 -14.05
CA VAL A 111 0.52 1.77 -13.48
C VAL A 111 1.67 1.65 -12.50
N ILE A 112 2.64 2.57 -12.59
CA ILE A 112 3.76 2.66 -11.66
C ILE A 112 3.68 4.01 -10.96
N VAL A 113 3.69 3.97 -9.63
CA VAL A 113 3.67 5.16 -8.79
C VAL A 113 4.87 5.18 -7.85
N SER A 114 5.33 6.37 -7.48
CA SER A 114 6.18 6.56 -6.31
C SER A 114 5.37 7.19 -5.19
N ALA A 115 5.67 6.80 -3.96
CA ALA A 115 5.03 7.36 -2.79
C ALA A 115 6.07 7.62 -1.69
N SER A 116 5.91 8.70 -0.93
CA SER A 116 6.76 9.03 0.20
C SER A 116 5.95 9.68 1.32
N LEU A 117 6.35 9.40 2.56
CA LEU A 117 5.86 10.08 3.77
C LEU A 117 6.98 10.98 4.29
N VAL A 118 6.70 12.26 4.39
CA VAL A 118 7.66 13.27 4.86
C VAL A 118 7.18 13.83 6.18
N ASP A 119 8.02 13.74 7.21
CA ASP A 119 7.84 14.43 8.48
C ASP A 119 8.08 15.93 8.24
N LYS A 120 7.08 16.72 8.55
CA LYS A 120 7.12 18.16 8.27
C LYS A 120 7.99 18.94 9.24
N ASP A 121 7.97 18.56 10.52
CA ASP A 121 8.73 19.27 11.55
C ASP A 121 10.23 19.08 11.39
N ASN A 122 10.64 17.86 11.05
CA ASN A 122 12.04 17.50 10.87
C ASN A 122 12.51 17.60 9.42
N ASN A 123 11.59 17.79 8.47
CA ASN A 123 11.85 17.76 7.02
C ASN A 123 12.63 16.50 6.57
N VAL A 124 12.24 15.35 7.11
CA VAL A 124 12.87 14.05 6.85
C VAL A 124 11.87 13.12 6.19
N SER A 125 12.29 12.42 5.15
CA SER A 125 11.47 11.34 4.58
C SER A 125 11.51 10.12 5.50
N LEU A 126 10.38 9.80 6.10
CA LEU A 126 10.22 8.64 6.98
C LEU A 126 10.12 7.34 6.20
N TRP A 127 9.52 7.42 5.02
CA TRP A 127 9.29 6.29 4.15
C TRP A 127 9.26 6.75 2.70
N THR A 128 9.85 5.95 1.83
CA THR A 128 9.83 6.18 0.38
C THR A 128 9.77 4.86 -0.35
N GLU A 129 8.83 4.74 -1.26
CA GLU A 129 8.71 3.61 -2.18
C GLU A 129 8.72 4.16 -3.62
N PRO A 130 9.78 3.90 -4.36
CA PRO A 130 9.96 4.51 -5.68
C PRO A 130 9.12 3.86 -6.78
N ASN A 131 8.71 2.60 -6.62
CA ASN A 131 8.03 1.83 -7.66
C ASN A 131 6.97 0.91 -7.05
N LEU A 132 5.81 1.47 -6.74
CA LEU A 132 4.60 0.71 -6.45
C LEU A 132 3.89 0.42 -7.75
N GLU A 133 3.60 -0.85 -8.00
CA GLU A 133 2.95 -1.28 -9.22
C GLU A 133 1.50 -1.67 -8.98
N GLY A 134 0.63 -1.24 -9.86
CA GLY A 134 -0.73 -1.69 -9.99
C GLY A 134 -0.95 -2.29 -11.37
N ILE A 135 -1.45 -3.52 -11.42
CA ILE A 135 -1.73 -4.21 -12.67
C ILE A 135 -3.17 -4.72 -12.64
N GLN A 136 -3.87 -4.51 -13.76
CA GLN A 136 -5.18 -5.10 -14.02
C GLN A 136 -5.25 -5.57 -15.47
N ILE A 137 -5.55 -6.85 -15.64
CA ILE A 137 -5.88 -7.42 -16.95
C ILE A 137 -7.39 -7.42 -17.05
N TYR A 138 -7.92 -6.98 -18.20
CA TYR A 138 -9.34 -6.91 -18.43
C TYR A 138 -9.69 -7.13 -19.89
N ARG A 139 -10.93 -7.56 -20.13
CA ARG A 139 -11.54 -7.65 -21.47
C ARG A 139 -12.36 -6.38 -21.69
N ASP A 140 -12.12 -5.70 -22.82
CA ASP A 140 -12.80 -4.45 -23.14
C ASP A 140 -14.26 -4.69 -23.54
N THR A 141 -15.19 -4.10 -22.79
CA THR A 141 -16.63 -4.16 -23.07
C THR A 141 -17.13 -3.12 -24.06
N THR A 142 -16.34 -2.09 -24.36
CA THR A 142 -16.78 -1.00 -25.24
C THR A 142 -16.99 -1.44 -26.68
N ARG A 143 -16.50 -2.63 -27.04
CA ARG A 143 -16.56 -3.22 -28.39
C ARG A 143 -17.45 -4.45 -28.48
N ARG A 144 -18.57 -4.49 -27.75
CA ARG A 144 -19.54 -5.60 -27.86
C ARG A 144 -20.02 -5.80 -29.29
N GLN A 145 -19.70 -6.94 -29.90
CA GLN A 145 -20.49 -7.46 -31.01
C GLN A 145 -21.78 -8.09 -30.45
N SER A 146 -22.90 -7.77 -31.10
CA SER A 146 -24.22 -8.33 -30.74
C SER A 146 -24.17 -9.86 -30.82
N GLY A 147 -24.19 -10.53 -29.67
CA GLY A 147 -24.18 -11.99 -29.57
C GLY A 147 -23.43 -12.60 -28.42
N ASP A 148 -22.51 -11.88 -27.78
CA ASP A 148 -21.78 -12.39 -26.64
C ASP A 148 -22.59 -12.28 -25.34
N SER A 149 -23.00 -13.42 -24.80
CA SER A 149 -23.82 -13.54 -23.60
C SER A 149 -23.05 -13.53 -22.29
N PHE A 150 -21.75 -13.26 -22.28
CA PHE A 150 -20.94 -13.34 -21.05
C PHE A 150 -20.45 -11.97 -20.57
N GLY A 151 -20.98 -11.60 -19.42
CA GLY A 151 -20.89 -10.30 -18.78
C GLY A 151 -19.58 -9.96 -18.03
N ASP A 152 -18.41 -10.51 -18.38
CA ASP A 152 -17.18 -10.33 -17.63
C ASP A 152 -16.20 -9.29 -18.22
N GLY A 153 -16.70 -8.39 -19.03
CA GLY A 153 -15.87 -7.30 -19.53
C GLY A 153 -15.96 -6.07 -18.66
N MET A 154 -14.90 -5.26 -18.64
CA MET A 154 -14.88 -3.96 -17.97
C MET A 154 -14.29 -2.88 -18.87
N THR A 155 -14.53 -1.65 -18.51
CA THR A 155 -13.93 -0.48 -19.15
C THR A 155 -12.53 -0.23 -18.60
N GLU A 156 -11.72 0.56 -19.32
CA GLU A 156 -10.43 1.02 -18.80
C GLU A 156 -10.59 1.79 -17.48
N GLU A 157 -11.68 2.57 -17.35
CA GLU A 157 -12.01 3.31 -16.12
C GLU A 157 -12.20 2.37 -14.92
N GLU A 158 -12.98 1.32 -15.08
CA GLU A 158 -13.20 0.32 -14.03
C GLU A 158 -11.91 -0.43 -13.67
N ALA A 159 -11.10 -0.78 -14.67
CA ALA A 159 -9.78 -1.39 -14.45
C ALA A 159 -8.86 -0.45 -13.66
N ARG A 160 -8.89 0.84 -13.96
CA ARG A 160 -8.13 1.89 -13.26
C ARG A 160 -8.59 2.04 -11.81
N GLN A 161 -9.90 2.05 -11.54
CA GLN A 161 -10.45 2.10 -10.19
C GLN A 161 -10.01 0.93 -9.32
N ILE A 162 -9.95 -0.27 -9.90
CA ILE A 162 -9.40 -1.46 -9.22
C ILE A 162 -7.93 -1.25 -8.86
N ILE A 163 -7.14 -0.67 -9.78
CA ILE A 163 -5.74 -0.35 -9.52
C ILE A 163 -5.61 0.70 -8.42
N TRP A 164 -6.42 1.78 -8.46
CA TRP A 164 -6.41 2.81 -7.43
C TRP A 164 -6.69 2.24 -6.05
N THR A 165 -7.70 1.39 -5.93
CA THR A 165 -8.02 0.69 -4.67
C THR A 165 -6.85 -0.17 -4.17
N LYS A 166 -6.23 -0.97 -5.05
CA LYS A 166 -5.12 -1.85 -4.68
C LYS A 166 -3.88 -1.05 -4.25
N VAL A 167 -3.54 -0.02 -5.02
CA VAL A 167 -2.33 0.78 -4.79
C VAL A 167 -2.49 1.67 -3.55
N SER A 168 -3.64 2.33 -3.36
CA SER A 168 -3.94 3.13 -2.16
C SER A 168 -3.85 2.29 -0.89
N ARG A 169 -4.48 1.11 -0.89
CA ARG A 169 -4.39 0.16 0.23
C ARG A 169 -2.95 -0.29 0.50
N ASN A 170 -2.17 -0.49 -0.55
CA ASN A 170 -0.76 -0.86 -0.41
C ASN A 170 0.07 0.28 0.19
N ILE A 171 -0.16 1.54 -0.25
CA ILE A 171 0.48 2.73 0.31
C ILE A 171 0.18 2.84 1.80
N VAL A 172 -1.10 2.86 2.18
CA VAL A 172 -1.52 3.00 3.58
C VAL A 172 -0.93 1.89 4.45
N ARG A 173 -1.00 0.64 3.99
CA ARG A 173 -0.45 -0.50 4.72
C ARG A 173 1.05 -0.36 4.95
N ARG A 174 1.81 0.08 3.96
CA ARG A 174 3.26 0.26 4.07
C ARG A 174 3.63 1.43 4.96
N VAL A 175 2.91 2.54 4.86
CA VAL A 175 3.07 3.71 5.72
C VAL A 175 2.85 3.35 7.17
N VAL A 176 1.77 2.64 7.47
CA VAL A 176 1.35 2.40 8.87
C VAL A 176 2.00 1.18 9.49
N LYS A 177 2.20 0.09 8.73
CA LYS A 177 2.74 -1.18 9.25
C LYS A 177 4.24 -1.34 9.07
N GLY A 178 4.86 -0.47 8.31
CA GLY A 178 6.30 -0.54 8.10
C GLY A 178 6.79 -1.83 7.45
N PHE A 179 6.24 -2.20 6.34
CA PHE A 179 6.68 -3.41 5.66
C PHE A 179 8.03 -3.23 4.97
N GLY A 180 9.07 -3.80 5.61
CA GLY A 180 10.16 -4.54 4.95
C GLY A 180 11.04 -3.82 3.93
N SER A 181 10.95 -2.54 3.72
CA SER A 181 12.08 -1.82 3.15
C SER A 181 12.99 -1.45 4.31
N VAL A 182 14.09 -2.18 4.46
CA VAL A 182 15.24 -1.76 5.23
C VAL A 182 15.83 -0.54 4.49
N THR A 183 15.07 0.54 4.47
CA THR A 183 15.63 1.81 4.09
C THR A 183 16.18 2.36 5.40
N SER A 184 17.49 2.15 5.59
CA SER A 184 18.26 2.94 6.54
C SER A 184 17.75 4.38 6.46
N ILE A 185 17.39 4.96 7.60
CA ILE A 185 16.99 6.36 7.73
C ILE A 185 18.02 7.18 6.97
N SER A 186 17.72 7.49 5.73
CA SER A 186 18.54 8.37 4.94
C SER A 186 18.20 9.78 5.43
N SER A 187 19.05 10.32 6.26
CA SER A 187 19.01 11.73 6.72
C SER A 187 19.24 12.72 5.56
N LYS A 188 18.73 12.40 4.38
CA LYS A 188 18.86 13.25 3.22
C LYS A 188 17.81 14.36 3.30
N LYS A 189 18.25 15.53 3.76
CA LYS A 189 17.51 16.78 3.76
C LYS A 189 16.90 17.01 2.36
N VAL A 190 15.59 17.16 2.30
CA VAL A 190 14.86 17.48 1.05
C VAL A 190 15.24 18.92 0.66
N PRO A 191 15.71 19.20 -0.55
CA PRO A 191 15.93 20.58 -1.00
C PRO A 191 14.61 21.33 -1.05
N ALA A 192 14.66 22.59 -0.60
CA ALA A 192 13.53 23.52 -0.56
C ALA A 192 13.04 23.89 -1.97
#